data_52c8b886f70f91b49659e58f215a6a53
#
_entry.id   52c8b886f70f91b49659e58f215a6a53
#
_cell.length_a   1.000
_cell.length_b   1.000
_cell.length_c   1.000
_cell.angle_alpha   90.00
_cell.angle_beta   90.00
_cell.angle_gamma   90.00
#
_symmetry.space_group_name_H-M   'P 1'
#
loop_
_entity.id
_entity.type
_entity.pdbx_description
1 polymer ?
#
loop_
_entity_poly.entity_id
_entity_poly.type
_entity_poly.pdbx_seq_one_letter_code
_entity_poly.pdbx_strand_id
1 'polypeptide(L)'
;MSGQTQRLGIYGGTFSPPHNGHVHAAMAFLRQAELDQLLVMPAAIPPHKRVGGCEDPYVRLAMTRAAFADMDPRITVSDFEIAKAGISYTSETLAHFREITDAELWLLCGTDMFLTLDRWHCPEQIFSLSTIACMLRESDEDARLAVQAKAAEYERRFGARIFPITEEPFPVSSTEIRERIRQGRDVSGLVPDGVCRTICANKLYKE
;
A
#
# COMPACT_ATOMS: atom_id res chain seq x y z
N MET A 1 33.78 8.69 -3.79
CA MET A 1 32.36 8.81 -4.26
C MET A 1 31.51 8.36 -3.10
N SER A 2 30.83 9.27 -2.41
CA SER A 2 29.85 8.91 -1.38
C SER A 2 28.66 8.25 -2.10
N GLY A 3 28.59 6.92 -2.06
CA GLY A 3 27.44 6.20 -2.59
C GLY A 3 26.21 6.65 -1.82
N GLN A 4 25.25 7.26 -2.52
CA GLN A 4 23.94 7.57 -1.95
C GLN A 4 23.28 6.25 -1.57
N THR A 5 22.85 6.12 -0.33
CA THR A 5 22.16 4.91 0.12
C THR A 5 20.87 4.75 -0.69
N GLN A 6 20.67 3.60 -1.30
CA GLN A 6 19.44 3.32 -2.07
C GLN A 6 18.22 3.34 -1.17
N ARG A 7 17.07 3.79 -1.70
CA ARG A 7 15.78 3.82 -1.02
C ARG A 7 14.82 2.80 -1.63
N LEU A 8 14.42 1.83 -0.82
CA LEU A 8 13.47 0.79 -1.19
C LEU A 8 12.11 1.06 -0.56
N GLY A 9 11.13 1.40 -1.39
CA GLY A 9 9.74 1.57 -0.97
C GLY A 9 9.01 0.23 -0.87
N ILE A 10 8.18 0.07 0.15
CA ILE A 10 7.27 -1.06 0.33
C ILE A 10 5.85 -0.51 0.43
N TYR A 11 4.98 -0.97 -0.46
CA TYR A 11 3.56 -0.64 -0.47
C TYR A 11 2.72 -1.90 -0.34
N GLY A 12 2.44 -2.27 0.90
CA GLY A 12 1.57 -3.40 1.23
C GLY A 12 0.09 -3.04 1.11
N GLY A 13 -0.73 -4.00 0.73
CA GLY A 13 -2.17 -3.80 0.65
C GLY A 13 -2.96 -5.06 0.35
N THR A 14 -4.28 -5.01 0.58
CA THR A 14 -5.17 -6.12 0.21
C THR A 14 -5.39 -6.18 -1.30
N PHE A 15 -5.52 -5.01 -1.97
CA PHE A 15 -5.75 -4.87 -3.41
C PHE A 15 -6.93 -5.72 -3.93
N SER A 16 -8.11 -5.53 -3.34
CA SER A 16 -9.33 -6.29 -3.68
C SER A 16 -10.51 -5.39 -4.09
N PRO A 17 -10.53 -4.86 -5.34
CA PRO A 17 -9.46 -4.83 -6.33
C PRO A 17 -8.45 -3.68 -6.12
N PRO A 18 -7.27 -3.71 -6.76
CA PRO A 18 -6.45 -2.52 -6.94
C PRO A 18 -7.20 -1.50 -7.81
N HIS A 19 -6.94 -0.21 -7.60
CA HIS A 19 -7.66 0.89 -8.27
C HIS A 19 -6.75 2.08 -8.52
N ASN A 20 -7.24 3.07 -9.28
CA ASN A 20 -6.44 4.24 -9.66
C ASN A 20 -5.91 5.02 -8.45
N GLY A 21 -6.61 5.00 -7.31
CA GLY A 21 -6.09 5.56 -6.06
C GLY A 21 -4.83 4.86 -5.54
N HIS A 22 -4.72 3.53 -5.71
CA HIS A 22 -3.49 2.81 -5.35
C HIS A 22 -2.34 3.17 -6.29
N VAL A 23 -2.61 3.26 -7.60
CA VAL A 23 -1.60 3.65 -8.60
C VAL A 23 -1.12 5.08 -8.34
N HIS A 24 -2.05 5.99 -8.10
CA HIS A 24 -1.75 7.38 -7.77
C HIS A 24 -0.87 7.49 -6.51
N ALA A 25 -1.23 6.79 -5.44
CA ALA A 25 -0.45 6.77 -4.20
C ALA A 25 0.96 6.22 -4.41
N ALA A 26 1.11 5.13 -5.15
CA ALA A 26 2.41 4.54 -5.48
C ALA A 26 3.30 5.50 -6.28
N MET A 27 2.74 6.19 -7.28
CA MET A 27 3.48 7.15 -8.10
C MET A 27 3.89 8.40 -7.32
N ALA A 28 3.02 8.90 -6.42
CA ALA A 28 3.34 10.01 -5.52
C ALA A 28 4.48 9.62 -4.56
N PHE A 29 4.39 8.43 -3.98
CA PHE A 29 5.42 7.90 -3.09
C PHE A 29 6.76 7.74 -3.78
N LEU A 30 6.77 7.09 -4.95
CA LEU A 30 7.98 6.89 -5.76
C LEU A 30 8.71 8.22 -6.05
N ARG A 31 7.94 9.25 -6.41
CA ARG A 31 8.44 10.56 -6.77
C ARG A 31 8.90 11.38 -5.57
N GLN A 32 8.04 11.54 -4.54
CA GLN A 32 8.31 12.46 -3.43
C GLN A 32 9.34 11.92 -2.44
N ALA A 33 9.37 10.61 -2.20
CA ALA A 33 10.41 9.97 -1.39
C ALA A 33 11.70 9.69 -2.17
N GLU A 34 11.75 10.04 -3.47
CA GLU A 34 12.90 9.80 -4.36
C GLU A 34 13.38 8.34 -4.29
N LEU A 35 12.44 7.40 -4.43
CA LEU A 35 12.75 5.97 -4.32
C LEU A 35 13.50 5.47 -5.54
N ASP A 36 14.52 4.64 -5.31
CA ASP A 36 15.22 3.90 -6.35
C ASP A 36 14.40 2.69 -6.82
N GLN A 37 13.63 2.10 -5.92
CA GLN A 37 12.75 0.96 -6.20
C GLN A 37 11.51 0.99 -5.31
N LEU A 38 10.37 0.52 -5.84
CA LEU A 38 9.11 0.37 -5.11
C LEU A 38 8.57 -1.05 -5.29
N LEU A 39 8.39 -1.76 -4.19
CA LEU A 39 7.71 -3.05 -4.16
C LEU A 39 6.24 -2.85 -3.78
N VAL A 40 5.33 -3.16 -4.72
CA VAL A 40 3.89 -3.25 -4.44
C VAL A 40 3.57 -4.68 -4.06
N MET A 41 3.00 -4.90 -2.87
CA MET A 41 2.96 -6.21 -2.25
C MET A 41 1.55 -6.60 -1.79
N PRO A 42 0.83 -7.43 -2.55
CA PRO A 42 -0.46 -7.96 -2.11
C PRO A 42 -0.31 -8.89 -0.92
N ALA A 43 -1.07 -8.63 0.15
CA ALA A 43 -1.09 -9.48 1.33
C ALA A 43 -1.63 -10.88 1.01
N ALA A 44 -1.04 -11.94 1.59
CA ALA A 44 -1.62 -13.27 1.55
C ALA A 44 -2.94 -13.28 2.34
N ILE A 45 -2.85 -13.12 3.65
CA ILE A 45 -3.98 -12.97 4.56
C ILE A 45 -3.77 -11.67 5.35
N PRO A 46 -4.54 -10.60 5.07
CA PRO A 46 -4.40 -9.34 5.80
C PRO A 46 -4.87 -9.51 7.26
N PRO A 47 -4.07 -9.09 8.27
CA PRO A 47 -4.37 -9.33 9.69
C PRO A 47 -5.60 -8.58 10.20
N HIS A 48 -5.95 -7.45 9.54
CA HIS A 48 -6.97 -6.52 10.06
C HIS A 48 -8.24 -6.46 9.20
N LYS A 49 -8.32 -7.20 8.09
CA LYS A 49 -9.46 -7.15 7.18
C LYS A 49 -9.91 -8.55 6.77
N ARG A 50 -11.22 -8.81 6.84
CA ARG A 50 -11.81 -9.86 6.02
C ARG A 50 -11.78 -9.38 4.57
N VAL A 51 -11.21 -10.18 3.67
CA VAL A 51 -11.16 -9.85 2.25
C VAL A 51 -12.58 -10.00 1.70
N GLY A 52 -13.25 -8.88 1.43
CA GLY A 52 -14.60 -8.91 0.85
C GLY A 52 -14.55 -9.20 -0.64
N GLY A 53 -15.05 -10.35 -1.07
CA GLY A 53 -15.40 -10.62 -2.47
C GLY A 53 -14.33 -11.26 -3.36
N CYS A 54 -13.05 -11.17 -3.07
CA CYS A 54 -12.01 -11.96 -3.73
C CYS A 54 -10.97 -12.37 -2.71
N GLU A 55 -11.10 -13.58 -2.21
CA GLU A 55 -10.23 -14.13 -1.17
C GLU A 55 -8.96 -14.76 -1.74
N ASP A 56 -8.99 -15.17 -3.01
CA ASP A 56 -7.84 -15.79 -3.67
C ASP A 56 -6.68 -14.78 -3.83
N PRO A 57 -5.56 -14.97 -3.12
CA PRO A 57 -4.42 -14.06 -3.18
C PRO A 57 -3.76 -14.04 -4.56
N TYR A 58 -3.82 -15.11 -5.33
CA TYR A 58 -3.24 -15.15 -6.68
C TYR A 58 -4.05 -14.34 -7.68
N VAL A 59 -5.38 -14.30 -7.55
CA VAL A 59 -6.23 -13.43 -8.35
C VAL A 59 -5.94 -11.95 -8.01
N ARG A 60 -5.76 -11.61 -6.73
CA ARG A 60 -5.38 -10.26 -6.31
C ARG A 60 -3.98 -9.88 -6.80
N LEU A 61 -3.03 -10.81 -6.79
CA LEU A 61 -1.70 -10.63 -7.37
C LEU A 61 -1.78 -10.35 -8.87
N ALA A 62 -2.55 -11.14 -9.63
CA ALA A 62 -2.74 -10.92 -11.06
C ALA A 62 -3.35 -9.55 -11.37
N MET A 63 -4.38 -9.15 -10.61
CA MET A 63 -4.96 -7.81 -10.73
C MET A 63 -3.94 -6.70 -10.40
N THR A 64 -3.13 -6.91 -9.36
CA THR A 64 -2.10 -5.93 -8.96
C THR A 64 -1.02 -5.81 -10.03
N ARG A 65 -0.55 -6.92 -10.60
CA ARG A 65 0.37 -6.91 -11.75
C ARG A 65 -0.23 -6.16 -12.94
N ALA A 66 -1.51 -6.39 -13.24
CA ALA A 66 -2.22 -5.67 -14.31
C ALA A 66 -2.41 -4.17 -14.01
N ALA A 67 -2.53 -3.79 -12.74
CA ALA A 67 -2.67 -2.39 -12.33
C ALA A 67 -1.39 -1.58 -12.50
N PHE A 68 -0.24 -2.20 -12.30
CA PHE A 68 1.07 -1.55 -12.32
C PHE A 68 1.90 -1.87 -13.57
N ALA A 69 1.32 -2.60 -14.54
CA ALA A 69 1.99 -2.89 -15.82
C ALA A 69 2.35 -1.58 -16.53
N ASP A 70 3.58 -1.49 -16.98
CA ASP A 70 4.10 -0.39 -17.81
C ASP A 70 4.02 1.03 -17.17
N MET A 71 3.87 1.12 -15.83
CA MET A 71 3.76 2.41 -15.15
C MET A 71 5.12 3.09 -14.99
N ASP A 72 6.05 2.48 -14.27
CA ASP A 72 7.42 2.97 -14.06
C ASP A 72 8.34 1.77 -13.84
N PRO A 73 9.51 1.70 -14.49
CA PRO A 73 10.43 0.55 -14.39
C PRO A 73 10.97 0.30 -12.96
N ARG A 74 10.87 1.27 -12.06
CA ARG A 74 11.25 1.13 -10.66
C ARG A 74 10.18 0.42 -9.83
N ILE A 75 8.96 0.24 -10.35
CA ILE A 75 7.87 -0.45 -9.64
C ILE A 75 7.88 -1.93 -9.98
N THR A 76 7.92 -2.76 -8.95
CA THR A 76 7.80 -4.22 -9.08
C THR A 76 6.67 -4.72 -8.20
N VAL A 77 5.79 -5.57 -8.74
CA VAL A 77 4.77 -6.27 -7.95
C VAL A 77 5.36 -7.56 -7.41
N SER A 78 5.58 -7.60 -6.10
CA SER A 78 6.16 -8.74 -5.39
C SER A 78 5.06 -9.69 -4.89
N ASP A 79 5.31 -10.98 -5.02
CA ASP A 79 4.48 -12.05 -4.44
C ASP A 79 5.03 -12.59 -3.11
N PHE A 80 6.01 -11.93 -2.51
CA PHE A 80 6.71 -12.39 -1.32
C PHE A 80 5.76 -12.81 -0.19
N GLU A 81 4.78 -11.97 0.18
CA GLU A 81 3.84 -12.29 1.27
C GLU A 81 2.93 -13.47 0.91
N ILE A 82 2.55 -13.61 -0.36
CA ILE A 82 1.75 -14.73 -0.86
C ILE A 82 2.57 -16.04 -0.85
N ALA A 83 3.82 -15.98 -1.32
CA ALA A 83 4.72 -17.12 -1.33
C ALA A 83 5.09 -17.59 0.09
N LYS A 84 5.26 -16.64 1.02
CA LYS A 84 5.49 -16.95 2.44
C LYS A 84 4.30 -17.68 3.06
N ALA A 85 3.08 -17.45 2.54
CA ALA A 85 1.80 -17.92 3.06
C ALA A 85 1.48 -17.41 4.50
N GLY A 86 0.25 -17.65 4.96
CA GLY A 86 -0.18 -17.25 6.29
C GLY A 86 -0.53 -15.75 6.42
N ILE A 87 -0.54 -15.26 7.65
CA ILE A 87 -0.86 -13.87 7.94
C ILE A 87 0.30 -12.95 7.51
N SER A 88 -0.01 -11.89 6.80
CA SER A 88 0.95 -10.90 6.30
C SER A 88 1.21 -9.83 7.35
N TYR A 89 2.24 -10.00 8.17
CA TYR A 89 2.66 -8.98 9.11
C TYR A 89 3.74 -8.09 8.51
N THR A 90 3.50 -6.78 8.48
CA THR A 90 4.44 -5.78 7.93
C THR A 90 5.80 -5.80 8.64
N SER A 91 5.81 -6.04 9.96
CA SER A 91 7.06 -6.18 10.72
C SER A 91 7.95 -7.32 10.19
N GLU A 92 7.37 -8.48 9.87
CA GLU A 92 8.11 -9.61 9.31
C GLU A 92 8.59 -9.33 7.88
N THR A 93 7.77 -8.65 7.08
CA THR A 93 8.15 -8.20 5.73
C THR A 93 9.34 -7.25 5.79
N LEU A 94 9.30 -6.24 6.65
CA LEU A 94 10.41 -5.30 6.83
C LEU A 94 11.68 -5.98 7.35
N ALA A 95 11.55 -6.90 8.31
CA ALA A 95 12.68 -7.66 8.84
C ALA A 95 13.37 -8.46 7.72
N HIS A 96 12.59 -9.17 6.90
CA HIS A 96 13.13 -9.93 5.77
C HIS A 96 13.91 -9.05 4.79
N PHE A 97 13.32 -7.90 4.38
CA PHE A 97 14.02 -7.01 3.45
C PHE A 97 15.27 -6.37 4.09
N ARG A 98 15.25 -6.12 5.40
CA ARG A 98 16.45 -5.62 6.11
C ARG A 98 17.61 -6.63 6.11
N GLU A 99 17.30 -7.94 6.10
CA GLU A 99 18.32 -9.00 6.04
C GLU A 99 18.97 -9.15 4.66
N ILE A 100 18.26 -8.82 3.59
CA ILE A 100 18.71 -9.06 2.21
C ILE A 100 19.14 -7.81 1.46
N THR A 101 19.00 -6.60 2.05
CA THR A 101 19.44 -5.33 1.42
C THR A 101 19.97 -4.34 2.43
N ASP A 102 20.93 -3.53 1.99
CA ASP A 102 21.44 -2.37 2.74
C ASP A 102 20.65 -1.08 2.44
N ALA A 103 19.63 -1.13 1.57
CA ALA A 103 18.81 0.03 1.24
C ALA A 103 18.05 0.57 2.46
N GLU A 104 17.78 1.87 2.49
CA GLU A 104 16.84 2.45 3.43
C GLU A 104 15.43 1.97 3.09
N LEU A 105 14.74 1.34 4.06
CA LEU A 105 13.38 0.87 3.88
C LEU A 105 12.37 1.99 4.15
N TRP A 106 11.40 2.13 3.26
CA TRP A 106 10.32 3.10 3.34
C TRP A 106 8.98 2.38 3.23
N LEU A 107 8.04 2.65 4.12
CA LEU A 107 6.72 2.02 4.16
C LEU A 107 5.64 3.05 3.83
N LEU A 108 4.86 2.81 2.76
CA LEU A 108 3.69 3.65 2.45
C LEU A 108 2.46 3.21 3.25
N CYS A 109 1.86 4.16 3.96
CA CYS A 109 0.60 4.01 4.67
C CYS A 109 -0.43 5.04 4.19
N GLY A 110 -1.67 4.62 3.99
CA GLY A 110 -2.80 5.54 3.95
C GLY A 110 -3.15 6.07 5.35
N THR A 111 -3.87 7.18 5.43
CA THR A 111 -4.23 7.86 6.69
C THR A 111 -4.80 6.90 7.74
N ASP A 112 -5.80 6.07 7.39
CA ASP A 112 -6.44 5.15 8.34
C ASP A 112 -5.47 4.12 8.92
N MET A 113 -4.54 3.62 8.08
CA MET A 113 -3.51 2.67 8.49
C MET A 113 -2.47 3.34 9.39
N PHE A 114 -2.04 4.55 9.01
CA PHE A 114 -1.09 5.33 9.80
C PHE A 114 -1.60 5.61 11.21
N LEU A 115 -2.86 6.01 11.37
CA LEU A 115 -3.46 6.34 12.68
C LEU A 115 -3.54 5.14 13.64
N THR A 116 -3.38 3.92 13.13
CA THR A 116 -3.47 2.68 13.93
C THR A 116 -2.19 1.86 13.94
N LEU A 117 -1.10 2.38 13.37
CA LEU A 117 0.15 1.63 13.16
C LEU A 117 0.80 1.14 14.46
N ASP A 118 0.60 1.87 15.57
CA ASP A 118 1.05 1.48 16.91
C ASP A 118 0.31 0.27 17.50
N ARG A 119 -0.75 -0.21 16.84
CA ARG A 119 -1.52 -1.41 17.24
C ARG A 119 -1.22 -2.61 16.35
N TRP A 120 -0.32 -2.44 15.38
CA TRP A 120 0.07 -3.53 14.50
C TRP A 120 1.01 -4.50 15.21
N HIS A 121 1.23 -5.65 14.58
CA HIS A 121 2.17 -6.65 15.11
C HIS A 121 3.59 -6.09 15.15
N CYS A 122 4.23 -6.08 16.33
CA CYS A 122 5.58 -5.57 16.58
C CYS A 122 5.81 -4.15 16.02
N PRO A 123 5.07 -3.12 16.47
CA PRO A 123 5.14 -1.77 15.92
C PRO A 123 6.53 -1.14 16.11
N GLU A 124 7.23 -1.45 17.22
CA GLU A 124 8.61 -1.00 17.47
C GLU A 124 9.54 -1.41 16.34
N GLN A 125 9.38 -2.62 15.82
CA GLN A 125 10.18 -3.12 14.72
C GLN A 125 9.86 -2.37 13.41
N ILE A 126 8.57 -2.08 13.15
CA ILE A 126 8.15 -1.31 11.98
C ILE A 126 8.81 0.07 11.99
N PHE A 127 8.71 0.79 13.13
CA PHE A 127 9.28 2.15 13.24
C PHE A 127 10.81 2.18 13.24
N SER A 128 11.47 1.16 13.78
CA SER A 128 12.94 1.09 13.79
C SER A 128 13.52 0.77 12.41
N LEU A 129 12.85 -0.08 11.64
CA LEU A 129 13.35 -0.58 10.36
C LEU A 129 13.04 0.31 9.16
N SER A 130 12.01 1.18 9.25
CA SER A 130 11.56 1.94 8.08
C SER A 130 11.25 3.41 8.38
N THR A 131 11.32 4.24 7.34
CA THR A 131 10.68 5.55 7.31
C THR A 131 9.23 5.37 6.88
N ILE A 132 8.29 5.93 7.64
CA ILE A 132 6.86 5.80 7.35
C ILE A 132 6.41 6.96 6.47
N ALA A 133 6.06 6.67 5.24
CA ALA A 133 5.43 7.63 4.33
C ALA A 133 3.91 7.58 4.52
N CYS A 134 3.30 8.72 4.87
CA CYS A 134 1.87 8.83 5.09
C CYS A 134 1.24 9.72 4.02
N MET A 135 0.28 9.19 3.26
CA MET A 135 -0.50 10.00 2.33
C MET A 135 -1.55 10.80 3.09
N LEU A 136 -1.43 12.11 3.03
CA LEU A 136 -2.34 13.06 3.67
C LEU A 136 -3.50 13.40 2.73
N ARG A 137 -4.69 13.53 3.30
CA ARG A 137 -5.82 14.20 2.64
C ARG A 137 -5.77 15.67 3.02
N GLU A 138 -5.25 16.53 2.13
CA GLU A 138 -5.12 17.96 2.42
C GLU A 138 -6.46 18.65 2.59
N SER A 139 -7.50 18.16 1.91
CA SER A 139 -8.87 18.66 1.99
C SER A 139 -9.61 18.35 3.30
N ASP A 140 -9.07 17.48 4.15
CA ASP A 140 -9.65 17.07 5.44
C ASP A 140 -8.76 17.56 6.59
N GLU A 141 -9.10 18.74 7.14
CA GLU A 141 -8.37 19.40 8.21
C GLU A 141 -8.31 18.55 9.49
N ASP A 142 -9.39 17.86 9.85
CA ASP A 142 -9.45 17.02 11.05
C ASP A 142 -8.52 15.80 10.88
N ALA A 143 -8.54 15.17 9.71
CA ALA A 143 -7.64 14.07 9.41
C ALA A 143 -6.17 14.53 9.41
N ARG A 144 -5.88 15.72 8.88
CA ARG A 144 -4.53 16.31 8.89
C ARG A 144 -4.02 16.54 10.31
N LEU A 145 -4.83 17.14 11.18
CA LEU A 145 -4.49 17.38 12.58
C LEU A 145 -4.28 16.06 13.34
N ALA A 146 -5.15 15.07 13.11
CA ALA A 146 -5.00 13.74 13.72
C ALA A 146 -3.69 13.06 13.31
N VAL A 147 -3.31 13.14 12.03
CA VAL A 147 -2.04 12.59 11.53
C VAL A 147 -0.86 13.31 12.14
N GLN A 148 -0.87 14.64 12.23
CA GLN A 148 0.21 15.42 12.85
C GLN A 148 0.39 15.06 14.34
N ALA A 149 -0.70 14.98 15.10
CA ALA A 149 -0.66 14.58 16.50
C ALA A 149 -0.10 13.16 16.66
N LYS A 150 -0.51 12.24 15.79
CA LYS A 150 -0.06 10.85 15.82
C LYS A 150 1.40 10.70 15.39
N ALA A 151 1.86 11.49 14.42
CA ALA A 151 3.26 11.55 14.02
C ALA A 151 4.15 11.97 15.19
N ALA A 152 3.81 13.07 15.87
CA ALA A 152 4.54 13.53 17.05
C ALA A 152 4.55 12.48 18.20
N GLU A 153 3.45 11.72 18.36
CA GLU A 153 3.41 10.61 19.31
C GLU A 153 4.39 9.49 18.89
N TYR A 154 4.42 9.10 17.60
CA TYR A 154 5.30 8.04 17.11
C TYR A 154 6.77 8.44 17.19
N GLU A 155 7.10 9.68 16.85
CA GLU A 155 8.46 10.22 17.02
C GLU A 155 8.92 10.16 18.47
N ARG A 156 8.06 10.58 19.42
CA ARG A 156 8.39 10.56 20.85
C ARG A 156 8.48 9.14 21.43
N ARG A 157 7.57 8.22 21.04
CA ARG A 157 7.49 6.87 21.63
C ARG A 157 8.46 5.88 21.02
N PHE A 158 8.68 5.99 19.72
CA PHE A 158 9.40 4.98 18.94
C PHE A 158 10.63 5.53 18.21
N GLY A 159 10.89 6.84 18.26
CA GLY A 159 11.92 7.47 17.44
C GLY A 159 11.62 7.37 15.93
N ALA A 160 10.33 7.31 15.59
CA ALA A 160 9.87 7.08 14.22
C ALA A 160 10.33 8.19 13.27
N ARG A 161 10.65 7.81 12.04
CA ARG A 161 10.88 8.75 10.93
C ARG A 161 9.60 8.82 10.09
N ILE A 162 8.98 9.98 10.04
CA ILE A 162 7.70 10.19 9.33
C ILE A 162 7.93 11.13 8.15
N PHE A 163 7.42 10.74 6.99
CA PHE A 163 7.49 11.51 5.77
C PHE A 163 6.07 11.74 5.22
N PRO A 164 5.57 12.98 5.20
CA PRO A 164 4.27 13.28 4.62
C PRO A 164 4.34 13.27 3.09
N ILE A 165 3.40 12.58 2.44
CA ILE A 165 3.15 12.69 1.00
C ILE A 165 2.11 13.78 0.81
N THR A 166 2.51 14.90 0.21
CA THR A 166 1.68 16.10 0.02
C THR A 166 1.00 16.10 -1.35
N GLU A 167 0.13 15.14 -1.58
CA GLU A 167 -0.62 15.01 -2.83
C GLU A 167 -2.04 14.56 -2.54
N GLU A 168 -3.04 15.22 -3.15
CA GLU A 168 -4.44 14.85 -2.96
C GLU A 168 -4.69 13.42 -3.40
N PRO A 169 -5.24 12.56 -2.52
CA PRO A 169 -5.54 11.19 -2.88
C PRO A 169 -6.60 11.12 -3.97
N PHE A 170 -6.46 10.22 -4.91
CA PHE A 170 -7.52 9.94 -5.89
C PHE A 170 -8.75 9.38 -5.14
N PRO A 171 -9.94 10.02 -5.27
CA PRO A 171 -11.10 9.73 -4.42
C PRO A 171 -11.82 8.46 -4.85
N VAL A 172 -11.26 7.29 -4.51
CA VAL A 172 -11.85 5.98 -4.80
C VAL A 172 -11.46 4.96 -3.73
N SER A 173 -12.31 3.99 -3.48
CA SER A 173 -12.02 2.87 -2.59
C SER A 173 -12.38 1.52 -3.21
N SER A 174 -11.68 0.45 -2.80
CA SER A 174 -12.02 -0.92 -3.22
C SER A 174 -13.45 -1.29 -2.80
N THR A 175 -13.94 -0.79 -1.68
CA THR A 175 -15.32 -1.02 -1.22
C THR A 175 -16.35 -0.40 -2.16
N GLU A 176 -16.13 0.85 -2.56
CA GLU A 176 -16.99 1.52 -3.55
C GLU A 176 -17.01 0.78 -4.89
N ILE A 177 -15.84 0.33 -5.37
CA ILE A 177 -15.74 -0.42 -6.63
C ILE A 177 -16.54 -1.73 -6.55
N ARG A 178 -16.38 -2.50 -5.48
CA ARG A 178 -17.14 -3.74 -5.30
C ARG A 178 -18.65 -3.49 -5.25
N GLU A 179 -19.09 -2.43 -4.58
CA GLU A 179 -20.50 -2.07 -4.52
C GLU A 179 -21.06 -1.64 -5.89
N ARG A 180 -20.31 -0.86 -6.66
CA ARG A 180 -20.67 -0.50 -8.04
C ARG A 180 -20.84 -1.74 -8.92
N ILE A 181 -19.92 -2.71 -8.82
CA ILE A 181 -20.00 -3.96 -9.60
C ILE A 181 -21.21 -4.79 -9.23
N ARG A 182 -21.55 -4.94 -7.92
CA ARG A 182 -22.77 -5.63 -7.48
C ARG A 182 -24.04 -4.99 -8.03
N GLN A 183 -24.01 -3.68 -8.16
CA GLN A 183 -25.14 -2.90 -8.69
C GLN A 183 -25.15 -2.83 -10.23
N GLY A 184 -24.23 -3.52 -10.91
CA GLY A 184 -24.11 -3.46 -12.36
C GLY A 184 -23.66 -2.09 -12.90
N ARG A 185 -23.12 -1.22 -12.04
CA ARG A 185 -22.62 0.10 -12.43
C ARG A 185 -21.21 0.02 -13.01
N ASP A 186 -20.90 0.92 -13.95
CA ASP A 186 -19.59 1.05 -14.55
C ASP A 186 -18.53 1.43 -13.52
N VAL A 187 -17.33 0.85 -13.68
CA VAL A 187 -16.13 1.13 -12.90
C VAL A 187 -14.95 1.56 -13.78
N SER A 188 -15.19 1.80 -15.07
CA SER A 188 -14.18 2.36 -15.98
C SER A 188 -13.72 3.72 -15.45
N GLY A 189 -12.43 4.00 -15.56
CA GLY A 189 -11.85 5.22 -14.98
C GLY A 189 -11.60 5.17 -13.46
N LEU A 190 -12.14 4.20 -12.72
CA LEU A 190 -11.84 3.98 -11.30
C LEU A 190 -10.75 2.93 -11.09
N VAL A 191 -10.66 1.97 -11.99
CA VAL A 191 -9.62 0.93 -12.02
C VAL A 191 -8.83 1.00 -13.32
N PRO A 192 -7.56 0.58 -13.33
CA PRO A 192 -6.82 0.42 -14.59
C PRO A 192 -7.51 -0.60 -15.51
N ASP A 193 -7.38 -0.42 -16.82
CA ASP A 193 -8.05 -1.26 -17.84
C ASP A 193 -7.73 -2.76 -17.68
N GLY A 194 -6.49 -3.10 -17.33
CA GLY A 194 -6.08 -4.48 -17.07
C GLY A 194 -6.83 -5.12 -15.91
N VAL A 195 -7.10 -4.33 -14.86
CA VAL A 195 -7.90 -4.76 -13.71
C VAL A 195 -9.36 -4.95 -14.13
N CYS A 196 -9.92 -4.00 -14.88
CA CYS A 196 -11.28 -4.09 -15.39
C CYS A 196 -11.49 -5.38 -16.22
N ARG A 197 -10.55 -5.68 -17.13
CA ARG A 197 -10.57 -6.93 -17.90
C ARG A 197 -10.54 -8.17 -17.00
N THR A 198 -9.70 -8.18 -15.97
CA THR A 198 -9.60 -9.32 -15.03
C THR A 198 -10.88 -9.52 -14.24
N ILE A 199 -11.48 -8.45 -13.75
CA ILE A 199 -12.78 -8.48 -13.03
C ILE A 199 -13.87 -9.06 -13.92
N CYS A 200 -13.97 -8.59 -15.17
CA CYS A 200 -14.99 -9.05 -16.11
C CYS A 200 -14.81 -10.52 -16.50
N ALA A 201 -13.57 -10.93 -16.85
CA ALA A 201 -13.26 -12.29 -17.29
C ALA A 201 -13.56 -13.34 -16.18
N ASN A 202 -13.27 -13.00 -14.93
CA ASN A 202 -13.45 -13.90 -13.78
C ASN A 202 -14.77 -13.66 -13.04
N LYS A 203 -15.64 -12.77 -13.53
CA LYS A 203 -16.93 -12.41 -12.91
C LYS A 203 -16.82 -12.05 -11.43
N LEU A 204 -15.73 -11.38 -11.03
CA LEU A 204 -15.44 -11.03 -9.65
C LEU A 204 -16.44 -10.00 -9.11
N TYR A 205 -16.72 -10.08 -7.80
CA TYR A 205 -17.51 -9.12 -7.02
C TYR A 205 -18.99 -8.97 -7.43
N LYS A 206 -19.56 -9.97 -8.14
CA LYS A 206 -20.98 -9.91 -8.60
C LYS A 206 -21.98 -10.45 -7.58
N GLU A 207 -21.51 -11.10 -6.50
CA GLU A 207 -22.34 -11.64 -5.43
C GLU A 207 -22.33 -10.79 -4.17
#